data_b25c12202bc9a81bc71e611935dc19a9
#
_entry.id   b25c12202bc9a81bc71e611935dc19a9
#
_cell.length_a   1.000
_cell.length_b   1.000
_cell.length_c   1.000
_cell.angle_alpha   90.00
_cell.angle_beta   90.00
_cell.angle_gamma   90.00
#
_symmetry.space_group_name_H-M   'P 1'
#
loop_
_entity.id
_entity.type
_entity.pdbx_description
1 polymer ?
#
loop_
_entity_poly.entity_id
_entity_poly.type
_entity_poly.pdbx_seq_one_letter_code
_entity_poly.pdbx_strand_id
1 'polypeptide(L)'
;MRNRGFEIVSDFKDKHINLPTRKTSKSAGYDIEAAEDKIIKAGKMAVIATGLKAYMQDDEYLGIHIRSSLALKKHLNLVNSQGVIDADYYNNEDNEGHIMIGLINFGNEDVEITKGMRIAQALSLIHI
;
A
#
# COMPACT_ATOMS: atom_id res chain seq x y z
N MET A 1 21.31 12.45 6.27
CA MET A 1 20.89 12.09 4.90
C MET A 1 19.81 11.03 4.97
N ARG A 2 18.71 11.23 4.25
CA ARG A 2 17.62 10.25 4.21
C ARG A 2 17.96 9.17 3.18
N ASN A 3 17.88 7.91 3.60
CA ASN A 3 18.13 6.79 2.69
C ASN A 3 16.84 6.26 2.08
N ARG A 4 15.82 6.07 2.91
CA ARG A 4 14.53 5.52 2.49
C ARG A 4 13.46 5.87 3.50
N GLY A 5 12.22 5.93 3.05
CA GLY A 5 11.10 6.23 3.94
C GLY A 5 9.83 6.55 3.19
N PHE A 6 8.83 6.95 3.94
CA PHE A 6 7.51 7.32 3.43
C PHE A 6 7.23 8.77 3.71
N GLU A 7 6.44 9.37 2.82
CA GLU A 7 5.91 10.72 3.01
C GLU A 7 4.43 10.72 2.62
N ILE A 8 3.70 11.71 3.10
CA ILE A 8 2.30 11.87 2.73
C ILE A 8 2.23 12.72 1.46
N VAL A 9 1.45 12.25 0.46
CA VAL A 9 1.27 13.01 -0.77
C VAL A 9 0.51 14.32 -0.50
N SER A 10 0.71 15.33 -1.34
CA SER A 10 0.24 16.68 -1.10
C SER A 10 -1.26 16.76 -0.85
N ASP A 11 -2.07 16.03 -1.63
CA ASP A 11 -3.52 16.08 -1.52
C ASP A 11 -4.06 15.43 -0.25
N PHE A 12 -3.22 14.73 0.50
CA PHE A 12 -3.65 14.01 1.71
C PHE A 12 -3.05 14.56 3.00
N LYS A 13 -2.31 15.68 2.93
CA LYS A 13 -1.60 16.21 4.11
C LYS A 13 -2.52 16.63 5.26
N ASP A 14 -3.74 17.02 4.95
CA ASP A 14 -4.74 17.43 5.95
C ASP A 14 -5.79 16.35 6.23
N LYS A 15 -5.54 15.10 5.83
CA LYS A 15 -6.51 14.01 5.96
C LYS A 15 -6.15 12.99 7.04
N HIS A 16 -5.27 13.37 7.97
CA HIS A 16 -4.90 12.53 9.12
C HIS A 16 -4.37 11.16 8.72
N ILE A 17 -3.42 11.14 7.78
CA ILE A 17 -2.78 9.91 7.33
C ILE A 17 -1.65 9.55 8.28
N ASN A 18 -1.61 8.31 8.75
CA ASN A 18 -0.52 7.80 9.56
C ASN A 18 0.59 7.28 8.66
N LEU A 19 1.84 7.67 8.98
CA LEU A 19 2.98 7.08 8.28
C LEU A 19 3.13 5.61 8.68
N PRO A 20 3.50 4.74 7.75
CA PRO A 20 3.64 3.32 8.05
C PRO A 20 4.69 3.05 9.12
N THR A 21 4.42 2.05 9.94
CA THR A 21 5.35 1.58 10.95
C THR A 21 5.45 0.06 10.88
N ARG A 22 6.56 -0.47 11.38
CA ARG A 22 6.67 -1.91 11.56
C ARG A 22 5.97 -2.27 12.87
N LYS A 23 5.30 -3.41 12.90
CA LYS A 23 4.60 -3.87 14.09
C LYS A 23 5.57 -4.17 15.24
N THR A 24 6.74 -4.74 14.91
CA THR A 24 7.81 -5.02 15.86
C THR A 24 9.15 -4.62 15.24
N SER A 25 10.20 -4.54 16.08
CA SER A 25 11.54 -4.17 15.61
C SER A 25 12.12 -5.19 14.61
N LYS A 26 11.57 -6.40 14.56
CA LYS A 26 12.05 -7.46 13.66
C LYS A 26 11.05 -7.81 12.56
N SER A 27 9.94 -7.09 12.47
CA SER A 27 8.99 -7.29 11.38
C SER A 27 9.61 -6.93 10.05
N ALA A 28 9.37 -7.75 9.02
CA ALA A 28 9.91 -7.51 7.69
C ALA A 28 9.25 -6.32 7.00
N GLY A 29 7.94 -6.16 7.20
CA GLY A 29 7.15 -5.21 6.44
C GLY A 29 6.60 -4.07 7.27
N TYR A 30 6.21 -3.01 6.56
CA TYR A 30 5.50 -1.86 7.11
C TYR A 30 4.03 -1.99 6.75
N ASP A 31 3.13 -1.86 7.73
CA ASP A 31 1.69 -1.92 7.47
C ASP A 31 1.23 -0.67 6.74
N ILE A 32 0.47 -0.87 5.67
CA ILE A 32 -0.10 0.21 4.86
C ILE A 32 -1.60 0.29 5.14
N GLU A 33 -2.07 1.47 5.51
CA GLU A 33 -3.48 1.70 5.82
C GLU A 33 -4.21 2.29 4.61
N ALA A 34 -5.50 1.97 4.52
CA ALA A 34 -6.38 2.64 3.56
C ALA A 34 -6.57 4.10 3.97
N ALA A 35 -6.55 5.01 2.99
CA ALA A 35 -6.79 6.44 3.23
C ALA A 35 -8.25 6.83 2.97
N GLU A 36 -9.09 5.89 2.60
CA GLU A 36 -10.48 6.15 2.23
C GLU A 36 -11.34 4.93 2.54
N ASP A 37 -12.66 5.15 2.60
CA ASP A 37 -13.63 4.08 2.69
C ASP A 37 -13.97 3.59 1.30
N LYS A 38 -14.11 2.27 1.14
CA LYS A 38 -14.47 1.69 -0.16
C LYS A 38 -15.10 0.33 0.05
N ILE A 39 -16.06 -0.04 -0.81
CA ILE A 39 -16.65 -1.38 -0.82
C ILE A 39 -16.11 -2.09 -2.05
N ILE A 40 -15.57 -3.29 -1.85
CA ILE A 40 -15.12 -4.14 -2.95
C ILE A 40 -16.15 -5.22 -3.15
N LYS A 41 -16.94 -5.07 -4.22
CA LYS A 41 -18.02 -6.00 -4.54
C LYS A 41 -17.46 -7.38 -4.84
N ALA A 42 -18.23 -8.42 -4.49
CA ALA A 42 -17.86 -9.82 -4.78
C ALA A 42 -17.54 -9.98 -6.27
N GLY A 43 -16.40 -10.59 -6.57
CA GLY A 43 -15.94 -10.82 -7.94
C GLY A 43 -15.42 -9.58 -8.66
N LYS A 44 -15.29 -8.46 -7.98
CA LYS A 44 -14.85 -7.19 -8.59
C LYS A 44 -13.55 -6.71 -7.96
N MET A 45 -12.97 -5.68 -8.57
CA MET A 45 -11.77 -5.02 -8.04
C MET A 45 -12.06 -3.58 -7.68
N ALA A 46 -11.21 -3.03 -6.83
CA ALA A 46 -11.23 -1.61 -6.50
C ALA A 46 -9.80 -1.15 -6.24
N VAL A 47 -9.54 0.14 -6.50
CA VAL A 47 -8.26 0.76 -6.24
C VAL A 47 -8.43 1.64 -5.01
N ILE A 48 -7.57 1.43 -4.00
CA ILE A 48 -7.66 2.09 -2.71
C ILE A 48 -6.50 3.07 -2.58
N ALA A 49 -6.80 4.32 -2.27
CA ALA A 49 -5.78 5.32 -2.01
C ALA A 49 -5.11 5.09 -0.66
N THR A 50 -3.80 5.28 -0.58
CA THR A 50 -3.05 5.20 0.68
C THR A 50 -2.63 6.56 1.21
N GLY A 51 -2.59 7.58 0.36
CA GLY A 51 -2.07 8.90 0.74
C GLY A 51 -0.57 8.95 0.89
N LEU A 52 0.14 7.89 0.49
CA LEU A 52 1.57 7.74 0.74
C LEU A 52 2.38 7.73 -0.55
N LYS A 53 3.63 8.16 -0.43
CA LYS A 53 4.67 7.96 -1.42
C LYS A 53 5.94 7.51 -0.70
N ALA A 54 6.84 6.84 -1.42
CA ALA A 54 8.06 6.28 -0.82
C ALA A 54 9.29 6.77 -1.57
N TYR A 55 10.29 7.21 -0.83
CA TYR A 55 11.60 7.57 -1.38
C TYR A 55 12.61 6.50 -0.99
N MET A 56 13.58 6.26 -1.84
CA MET A 56 14.55 5.18 -1.66
C MET A 56 15.79 5.41 -2.53
N GLN A 57 16.80 4.59 -2.31
CA GLN A 57 18.01 4.64 -3.11
C GLN A 57 17.78 3.99 -4.49
N ASP A 58 18.66 4.31 -5.46
CA ASP A 58 18.47 3.89 -6.84
C ASP A 58 18.49 2.38 -7.05
N ASP A 59 19.16 1.65 -6.15
CA ASP A 59 19.25 0.19 -6.23
C ASP A 59 18.18 -0.52 -5.43
N GLU A 60 17.17 0.21 -4.96
CA GLU A 60 16.11 -0.35 -4.13
C GLU A 60 14.77 -0.29 -4.87
N TYR A 61 13.85 -1.14 -4.45
CA TYR A 61 12.44 -1.02 -4.80
C TYR A 61 11.59 -1.42 -3.59
N LEU A 62 10.34 -0.99 -3.59
CA LEU A 62 9.40 -1.32 -2.53
C LEU A 62 8.42 -2.35 -3.05
N GLY A 63 8.36 -3.52 -2.41
CA GLY A 63 7.39 -4.56 -2.74
C GLY A 63 6.15 -4.41 -1.88
N ILE A 64 4.99 -4.41 -2.52
CA ILE A 64 3.70 -4.33 -1.83
C ILE A 64 3.04 -5.70 -1.87
N HIS A 65 2.61 -6.17 -0.71
CA HIS A 65 2.00 -7.49 -0.54
C HIS A 65 0.68 -7.38 0.21
N ILE A 66 -0.23 -8.31 -0.06
CA ILE A 66 -1.48 -8.39 0.70
C ILE A 66 -1.18 -8.86 2.13
N ARG A 67 -1.96 -8.40 3.09
CA ARG A 67 -1.91 -8.94 4.44
C ARG A 67 -2.57 -10.32 4.46
N SER A 68 -1.92 -11.28 5.14
CA SER A 68 -2.41 -12.66 5.16
C SER A 68 -3.83 -12.77 5.72
N SER A 69 -4.19 -11.95 6.71
CA SER A 69 -5.54 -11.98 7.28
C SER A 69 -6.61 -11.58 6.25
N LEU A 70 -6.31 -10.60 5.39
CA LEU A 70 -7.25 -10.21 4.34
C LEU A 70 -7.34 -11.28 3.25
N ALA A 71 -6.20 -11.87 2.88
CA ALA A 71 -6.19 -12.93 1.89
C ALA A 71 -6.97 -14.16 2.36
N LEU A 72 -6.73 -14.58 3.59
CA LEU A 72 -7.29 -15.84 4.12
C LEU A 72 -8.73 -15.69 4.61
N LYS A 73 -9.08 -14.56 5.22
CA LYS A 73 -10.40 -14.37 5.84
C LYS A 73 -11.38 -13.63 4.96
N LYS A 74 -10.90 -12.71 4.13
CA LYS A 74 -11.76 -11.85 3.31
C LYS A 74 -11.69 -12.18 1.83
N HIS A 75 -10.85 -13.12 1.42
CA HIS A 75 -10.68 -13.55 0.02
C HIS A 75 -10.29 -12.38 -0.88
N LEU A 76 -9.42 -11.51 -0.37
CA LEU A 76 -8.85 -10.41 -1.14
C LEU A 76 -7.44 -10.76 -1.59
N ASN A 77 -7.03 -10.22 -2.72
CA ASN A 77 -5.63 -10.28 -3.15
C ASN A 77 -5.31 -9.00 -3.91
N LEU A 78 -4.02 -8.74 -4.07
CA LEU A 78 -3.59 -7.68 -4.97
C LEU A 78 -3.88 -8.09 -6.41
N VAL A 79 -4.37 -7.14 -7.21
CA VAL A 79 -4.69 -7.37 -8.61
C VAL A 79 -3.47 -7.89 -9.39
N ASN A 80 -2.29 -7.41 -9.04
CA ASN A 80 -1.03 -7.78 -9.68
C ASN A 80 -0.18 -8.74 -8.83
N SER A 81 -0.74 -9.40 -7.84
CA SER A 81 -0.10 -10.32 -6.90
C SER A 81 0.95 -9.64 -6.02
N GLN A 82 1.85 -8.88 -6.60
CA GLN A 82 2.83 -8.06 -5.91
C GLN A 82 2.90 -6.71 -6.61
N GLY A 83 2.78 -5.65 -5.84
CA GLY A 83 3.02 -4.31 -6.36
C GLY A 83 4.50 -4.00 -6.30
N VAL A 84 5.04 -3.37 -7.33
CA VAL A 84 6.44 -2.95 -7.38
C VAL A 84 6.48 -1.44 -7.50
N ILE A 85 7.09 -0.79 -6.52
CA ILE A 85 7.28 0.65 -6.52
C ILE A 85 8.75 0.92 -6.80
N ASP A 86 9.03 1.43 -7.99
CA ASP A 86 10.40 1.75 -8.41
C ASP A 86 10.92 3.00 -7.71
N ALA A 87 12.25 3.11 -7.65
CA ALA A 87 12.88 4.26 -7.00
C ALA A 87 12.50 5.58 -7.67
N ASP A 88 12.29 5.59 -8.98
CA ASP A 88 11.92 6.79 -9.74
C ASP A 88 10.43 7.09 -9.75
N TYR A 89 9.63 6.26 -9.08
CA TYR A 89 8.19 6.53 -8.95
C TYR A 89 7.92 7.72 -8.02
N TYR A 90 8.78 7.93 -7.05
CA TYR A 90 8.66 9.01 -6.07
C TYR A 90 8.68 10.38 -6.77
N ASN A 91 7.70 11.19 -6.44
CA ASN A 91 7.54 12.55 -6.98
C ASN A 91 7.48 12.63 -8.51
N ASN A 92 6.98 11.57 -9.17
CA ASN A 92 6.82 11.61 -10.61
C ASN A 92 5.77 12.66 -11.00
N GLU A 93 5.82 13.10 -12.27
CA GLU A 93 4.98 14.20 -12.75
C GLU A 93 3.49 13.86 -12.80
N ASP A 94 3.14 12.59 -12.93
CA ASP A 94 1.74 12.19 -13.13
C ASP A 94 0.93 12.19 -11.84
N ASN A 95 1.48 11.60 -10.75
CA ASN A 95 0.72 11.42 -9.51
C ASN A 95 1.55 11.61 -8.24
N GLU A 96 2.70 12.26 -8.35
CA GLU A 96 3.58 12.54 -7.20
C GLU A 96 4.17 11.27 -6.57
N GLY A 97 3.95 10.11 -7.17
CA GLY A 97 4.37 8.83 -6.59
C GLY A 97 3.35 8.24 -5.63
N HIS A 98 2.10 8.66 -5.71
CA HIS A 98 1.04 8.17 -4.83
C HIS A 98 0.87 6.67 -4.98
N ILE A 99 1.00 5.94 -3.88
CA ILE A 99 0.86 4.49 -3.85
C ILE A 99 -0.62 4.16 -3.78
N MET A 100 -1.11 3.48 -4.81
CA MET A 100 -2.49 3.02 -4.90
C MET A 100 -2.49 1.50 -4.81
N ILE A 101 -3.41 0.94 -4.03
CA ILE A 101 -3.50 -0.50 -3.82
C ILE A 101 -4.72 -1.02 -4.57
N GLY A 102 -4.47 -1.82 -5.62
CA GLY A 102 -5.55 -2.49 -6.36
C GLY A 102 -5.85 -3.84 -5.72
N LEU A 103 -7.08 -4.01 -5.25
CA LEU A 103 -7.53 -5.24 -4.60
C LEU A 103 -8.63 -5.89 -5.43
N ILE A 104 -8.57 -7.21 -5.54
CA ILE A 104 -9.63 -8.02 -6.15
C ILE A 104 -10.29 -8.87 -5.07
N ASN A 105 -11.62 -8.89 -5.10
CA ASN A 105 -12.42 -9.72 -4.20
C ASN A 105 -12.84 -10.98 -4.97
N PHE A 106 -12.20 -12.09 -4.68
CA PHE A 106 -12.51 -13.37 -5.32
C PHE A 106 -13.44 -14.24 -4.47
N GLY A 107 -14.02 -13.67 -3.41
CA GLY A 107 -15.05 -14.32 -2.59
C GLY A 107 -16.43 -14.07 -3.15
N ASN A 108 -17.43 -14.49 -2.40
CA ASN A 108 -18.85 -14.36 -2.78
C ASN A 108 -19.63 -13.35 -1.93
N GLU A 109 -18.91 -12.58 -1.10
CA GLU A 109 -19.50 -11.51 -0.30
C GLU A 109 -18.75 -10.22 -0.55
N ASP A 110 -19.46 -9.07 -0.47
CA ASP A 110 -18.83 -7.76 -0.54
C ASP A 110 -17.93 -7.55 0.67
N VAL A 111 -16.82 -6.84 0.48
CA VAL A 111 -15.88 -6.52 1.56
C VAL A 111 -15.80 -5.01 1.72
N GLU A 112 -16.02 -4.53 2.94
CA GLU A 112 -15.93 -3.12 3.28
C GLU A 112 -14.51 -2.78 3.75
N ILE A 113 -13.90 -1.81 3.09
CA ILE A 113 -12.62 -1.23 3.49
C ILE A 113 -12.93 0.12 4.13
N THR A 114 -12.43 0.34 5.34
CA THR A 114 -12.59 1.62 6.03
C THR A 114 -11.27 2.32 6.18
N LYS A 115 -11.30 3.65 6.18
CA LYS A 115 -10.10 4.46 6.39
C LYS A 115 -9.40 4.05 7.68
N GLY A 116 -8.09 3.87 7.61
CA GLY A 116 -7.28 3.42 8.73
C GLY A 116 -7.12 1.90 8.82
N MET A 117 -7.89 1.15 8.03
CA MET A 117 -7.74 -0.31 7.98
C MET A 117 -6.41 -0.66 7.32
N ARG A 118 -5.66 -1.57 7.94
CA ARG A 118 -4.41 -2.07 7.37
C ARG A 118 -4.72 -3.04 6.25
N ILE A 119 -4.37 -2.69 5.02
CA ILE A 119 -4.76 -3.45 3.82
C ILE A 119 -3.60 -4.14 3.13
N ALA A 120 -2.39 -3.71 3.39
CA ALA A 120 -1.22 -4.25 2.71
C ALA A 120 0.00 -4.10 3.60
N GLN A 121 1.10 -4.71 3.18
CA GLN A 121 2.39 -4.49 3.80
C GLN A 121 3.45 -4.23 2.72
N ALA A 122 4.39 -3.37 3.06
CA ALA A 122 5.45 -2.96 2.14
C ALA A 122 6.80 -3.45 2.66
N LEU A 123 7.58 -4.04 1.78
CA LEU A 123 8.93 -4.52 2.09
C LEU A 123 9.94 -3.78 1.23
N SER A 124 11.01 -3.31 1.84
CA SER A 124 12.12 -2.69 1.13
C SER A 124 13.07 -3.77 0.63
N LEU A 125 13.37 -3.75 -0.66
CA LEU A 125 14.16 -4.76 -1.34
C LEU A 125 15.30 -4.10 -2.13
N ILE A 126 16.41 -4.81 -2.26
CA ILE A 126 17.61 -4.29 -2.91
C ILE A 126 17.99 -5.21 -4.08
N HIS A 127 18.41 -4.61 -5.19
CA HIS A 127 18.91 -5.37 -6.33
C HIS A 127 20.20 -6.12 -5.97
N ILE A 128 20.36 -7.29 -6.55
CA ILE A 128 21.55 -8.12 -6.35
C ILE A 128 22.80 -7.42 -6.89
#